data_b34d2160887415a506549337babe6bd0
#
_entry.id   b34d2160887415a506549337babe6bd0
#
_cell.length_a   1.000
_cell.length_b   1.000
_cell.length_c   1.000
_cell.angle_alpha   90.00
_cell.angle_beta   90.00
_cell.angle_gamma   90.00
#
_symmetry.space_group_name_H-M   'P 1'
#
loop_
_entity.id
_entity.type
_entity.pdbx_description
1 polymer ?
#
loop_
_entity_poly.entity_id
_entity_poly.type
_entity_poly.pdbx_seq_one_letter_code
_entity_poly.pdbx_strand_id
1 'polypeptide(L)'
;RDIDIFLSVKEHSPMMCKLTVTTADDELCKKLEPNVSVSSERFEALAKMSESGLFTGITMMPVLPFIEDSEENIRSIVRLGHEAGVHFIYPAFGVTLRNTQREHFLGSLDSIFPGERLSDKYIHRFGNSYECTCPNVKVLWKAFTEECEKYGILYKMQDIISASKLGYEYDQMSLFE
;
A
#
# COMPACT_ATOMS: atom_id res chain seq x y z
N ARG A 1 -2.67 18.26 9.33
CA ARG A 1 -3.38 18.91 10.45
C ARG A 1 -2.90 18.32 11.77
N ASP A 2 -2.87 17.05 11.95
CA ASP A 2 -2.71 16.38 13.25
C ASP A 2 -1.24 15.90 13.55
N ILE A 3 -0.24 16.48 12.87
CA ILE A 3 1.18 16.09 13.00
C ILE A 3 1.71 16.32 14.43
N ASP A 4 1.32 17.41 15.07
CA ASP A 4 1.66 17.74 16.45
C ASP A 4 1.16 16.67 17.45
N ILE A 5 -0.03 16.16 17.25
CA ILE A 5 -0.59 15.06 18.03
C ILE A 5 0.22 13.77 17.80
N PHE A 6 0.56 13.47 16.54
CA PHE A 6 1.38 12.30 16.22
C PHE A 6 2.78 12.37 16.82
N LEU A 7 3.40 13.55 16.82
CA LEU A 7 4.70 13.76 17.46
C LEU A 7 4.60 13.55 18.97
N SER A 8 3.54 14.07 19.62
CA SER A 8 3.32 13.83 21.05
C SER A 8 3.13 12.34 21.39
N VAL A 9 2.41 11.59 20.56
CA VAL A 9 2.29 10.13 20.74
C VAL A 9 3.63 9.45 20.58
N LYS A 10 4.44 9.88 19.58
CA LYS A 10 5.78 9.34 19.34
C LYS A 10 6.73 9.49 20.53
N GLU A 11 6.58 10.52 21.36
CA GLU A 11 7.41 10.71 22.56
C GLU A 11 7.27 9.55 23.58
N HIS A 12 6.14 8.86 23.55
CA HIS A 12 5.79 7.85 24.56
C HIS A 12 5.62 6.43 24.01
N SER A 13 5.51 6.29 22.68
CA SER A 13 5.17 5.00 22.07
C SER A 13 5.67 4.92 20.63
N PRO A 14 6.12 3.73 20.15
CA PRO A 14 6.41 3.52 18.75
C PRO A 14 5.19 3.86 17.89
N MET A 15 5.40 4.65 16.86
CA MET A 15 4.34 5.10 15.98
C MET A 15 4.74 4.94 14.51
N MET A 16 3.82 4.43 13.71
CA MET A 16 3.94 4.34 12.25
C MET A 16 2.79 5.10 11.60
N CYS A 17 3.10 6.07 10.74
CA CYS A 17 2.14 6.78 9.92
C CYS A 17 2.16 6.19 8.52
N LYS A 18 1.05 5.65 8.05
CA LYS A 18 0.98 5.04 6.71
C LYS A 18 -0.29 5.42 5.97
N LEU A 19 -0.16 5.58 4.65
CA LEU A 19 -1.29 5.78 3.76
C LEU A 19 -1.33 4.65 2.73
N THR A 20 -2.54 4.34 2.26
CA THR A 20 -2.72 3.41 1.15
C THR A 20 -2.43 4.13 -0.17
N VAL A 21 -1.55 3.55 -1.00
CA VAL A 21 -1.33 3.98 -2.39
C VAL A 21 -1.13 2.73 -3.22
N THR A 22 -1.99 2.52 -4.21
CA THR A 22 -1.99 1.33 -5.09
C THR A 22 -1.76 1.67 -6.55
N THR A 23 -1.90 2.95 -6.91
CA THR A 23 -1.55 3.49 -8.22
C THR A 23 -0.80 4.81 -8.09
N ALA A 24 0.11 5.08 -9.04
CA ALA A 24 0.79 6.37 -9.17
C ALA A 24 -0.01 7.35 -10.06
N ASP A 25 -1.07 6.89 -10.70
CA ASP A 25 -1.93 7.66 -11.60
C ASP A 25 -3.15 8.20 -10.86
N ASP A 26 -3.23 9.52 -10.73
CA ASP A 26 -4.33 10.22 -10.06
C ASP A 26 -5.69 10.02 -10.76
N GLU A 27 -5.71 9.89 -12.07
CA GLU A 27 -6.95 9.69 -12.80
C GLU A 27 -7.48 8.27 -12.59
N LEU A 28 -6.58 7.28 -12.54
CA LEU A 28 -6.95 5.92 -12.16
C LEU A 28 -7.39 5.87 -10.69
N CYS A 29 -6.68 6.54 -9.80
CA CYS A 29 -7.05 6.65 -8.38
C CYS A 29 -8.47 7.21 -8.20
N LYS A 30 -8.81 8.31 -8.88
CA LYS A 30 -10.17 8.89 -8.84
C LYS A 30 -11.27 7.93 -9.30
N LYS A 31 -10.97 7.09 -10.30
CA LYS A 31 -11.92 6.09 -10.79
C LYS A 31 -12.14 4.96 -9.80
N LEU A 32 -11.06 4.47 -9.19
CA LEU A 32 -11.11 3.33 -8.26
C LEU A 32 -11.59 3.73 -6.87
N GLU A 33 -11.18 4.91 -6.41
CA GLU A 33 -11.44 5.41 -5.06
C GLU A 33 -12.12 6.80 -5.12
N PRO A 34 -13.38 6.88 -5.55
CA PRO A 34 -14.08 8.17 -5.63
C PRO A 34 -14.24 8.79 -4.23
N ASN A 35 -14.20 10.12 -4.17
CA ASN A 35 -14.40 10.93 -2.96
C ASN A 35 -13.31 10.82 -1.86
N VAL A 36 -12.12 10.35 -2.21
CA VAL A 36 -10.95 10.38 -1.33
C VAL A 36 -9.78 11.09 -2.01
N SER A 37 -8.76 11.45 -1.25
CA SER A 37 -7.54 12.07 -1.77
C SER A 37 -6.88 11.21 -2.83
N VAL A 38 -6.41 11.83 -3.90
CA VAL A 38 -5.65 11.17 -4.96
C VAL A 38 -4.24 10.81 -4.52
N SER A 39 -3.54 10.01 -5.31
CA SER A 39 -2.22 9.50 -4.95
C SER A 39 -1.20 10.61 -4.74
N SER A 40 -1.17 11.65 -5.58
CA SER A 40 -0.27 12.80 -5.43
C SER A 40 -0.47 13.52 -4.08
N GLU A 41 -1.72 13.75 -3.66
CA GLU A 41 -2.04 14.36 -2.36
C GLU A 41 -1.61 13.47 -1.19
N ARG A 42 -1.69 12.13 -1.35
CA ARG A 42 -1.21 11.17 -0.35
C ARG A 42 0.30 11.20 -0.24
N PHE A 43 1.04 11.29 -1.35
CA PHE A 43 2.50 11.46 -1.34
C PHE A 43 2.91 12.78 -0.68
N GLU A 44 2.22 13.90 -0.95
CA GLU A 44 2.48 15.17 -0.27
C GLU A 44 2.24 15.08 1.24
N ALA A 45 1.19 14.38 1.66
CA ALA A 45 0.92 14.18 3.09
C ALA A 45 2.00 13.30 3.75
N LEU A 46 2.47 12.25 3.06
CA LEU A 46 3.58 11.41 3.52
C LEU A 46 4.88 12.22 3.65
N ALA A 47 5.18 13.07 2.67
CA ALA A 47 6.37 13.93 2.70
C ALA A 47 6.35 14.86 3.93
N LYS A 48 5.25 15.56 4.18
CA LYS A 48 5.09 16.43 5.36
C LYS A 48 5.26 15.68 6.69
N MET A 49 4.72 14.46 6.78
CA MET A 49 4.89 13.62 7.96
C MET A 49 6.33 13.13 8.13
N SER A 50 6.99 12.73 7.04
CA SER A 50 8.37 12.29 7.04
C SER A 50 9.33 13.42 7.43
N GLU A 51 9.17 14.61 6.84
CA GLU A 51 9.93 15.83 7.16
C GLU A 51 9.79 16.24 8.63
N SER A 52 8.65 15.93 9.25
CA SER A 52 8.42 16.15 10.69
C SER A 52 9.09 15.09 11.58
N GLY A 53 9.80 14.12 11.00
CA GLY A 53 10.50 13.07 11.72
C GLY A 53 9.62 11.89 12.14
N LEU A 54 8.41 11.75 11.60
CA LEU A 54 7.56 10.57 11.82
C LEU A 54 8.04 9.38 10.97
N PHE A 55 7.90 8.17 11.50
CA PHE A 55 8.18 6.94 10.76
C PHE A 55 7.02 6.64 9.82
N THR A 56 7.23 6.92 8.51
CA THR A 56 6.18 6.92 7.50
C THR A 56 6.30 5.75 6.53
N GLY A 57 5.17 5.35 5.95
CA GLY A 57 5.17 4.28 4.96
C GLY A 57 3.93 4.23 4.08
N ILE A 58 3.99 3.34 3.11
CA ILE A 58 2.90 3.06 2.17
C ILE A 58 2.37 1.65 2.41
N THR A 59 1.05 1.53 2.49
CA THR A 59 0.35 0.26 2.37
C THR A 59 -0.08 0.11 0.91
N MET A 60 0.71 -0.62 0.10
CA MET A 60 0.42 -0.88 -1.31
C MET A 60 -0.50 -2.10 -1.44
N MET A 61 -1.72 -1.97 -0.90
CA MET A 61 -2.70 -3.07 -0.89
C MET A 61 -4.15 -2.58 -0.86
N PRO A 62 -5.03 -3.25 -1.62
CA PRO A 62 -4.74 -4.30 -2.60
C PRO A 62 -4.25 -3.72 -3.92
N VAL A 63 -3.28 -4.37 -4.58
CA VAL A 63 -2.99 -4.09 -6.00
C VAL A 63 -3.94 -4.92 -6.85
N LEU A 64 -4.79 -4.27 -7.64
CA LEU A 64 -5.86 -4.93 -8.38
C LEU A 64 -5.32 -5.60 -9.67
N PRO A 65 -5.52 -6.93 -9.84
CA PRO A 65 -5.18 -7.63 -11.07
C PRO A 65 -5.79 -6.96 -12.32
N PHE A 66 -5.03 -6.92 -13.41
CA PHE A 66 -5.41 -6.36 -14.72
C PHE A 66 -5.63 -4.84 -14.76
N ILE A 67 -5.46 -4.13 -13.63
CA ILE A 67 -5.72 -2.69 -13.52
C ILE A 67 -4.48 -1.96 -13.02
N GLU A 68 -3.94 -2.37 -11.87
CA GLU A 68 -2.82 -1.71 -11.19
C GLU A 68 -1.53 -2.54 -11.26
N ASP A 69 -1.60 -3.78 -11.76
CA ASP A 69 -0.55 -4.78 -11.70
C ASP A 69 0.48 -4.69 -12.84
N SER A 70 0.91 -3.46 -13.17
CA SER A 70 2.03 -3.21 -14.08
C SER A 70 3.33 -2.94 -13.33
N GLU A 71 4.47 -3.38 -13.91
CA GLU A 71 5.80 -3.06 -13.35
C GLU A 71 6.03 -1.55 -13.25
N GLU A 72 5.57 -0.79 -14.23
CA GLU A 72 5.70 0.66 -14.27
C GLU A 72 4.98 1.31 -13.08
N ASN A 73 3.75 0.89 -12.78
CA ASN A 73 3.01 1.39 -11.63
C ASN A 73 3.76 1.08 -10.32
N ILE A 74 4.19 -0.17 -10.14
CA ILE A 74 4.90 -0.59 -8.92
C ILE A 74 6.18 0.21 -8.72
N ARG A 75 7.03 0.34 -9.76
CA ARG A 75 8.27 1.13 -9.70
C ARG A 75 8.00 2.61 -9.46
N SER A 76 6.95 3.16 -10.06
CA SER A 76 6.55 4.56 -9.87
C SER A 76 6.13 4.85 -8.43
N ILE A 77 5.33 3.96 -7.81
CA ILE A 77 4.93 4.11 -6.40
C ILE A 77 6.15 4.06 -5.48
N VAL A 78 7.09 3.14 -5.71
CA VAL A 78 8.31 3.06 -4.90
C VAL A 78 9.18 4.31 -5.05
N ARG A 79 9.37 4.80 -6.28
CA ARG A 79 10.13 6.02 -6.56
C ARG A 79 9.49 7.24 -5.92
N LEU A 80 8.18 7.45 -6.11
CA LEU A 80 7.45 8.57 -5.49
C LEU A 80 7.43 8.45 -3.95
N GLY A 81 7.36 7.24 -3.43
CA GLY A 81 7.51 6.98 -2.00
C GLY A 81 8.88 7.40 -1.48
N HIS A 82 9.96 7.08 -2.22
CA HIS A 82 11.30 7.55 -1.88
C HIS A 82 11.40 9.08 -1.91
N GLU A 83 10.88 9.73 -2.95
CA GLU A 83 10.84 11.19 -3.07
C GLU A 83 10.06 11.84 -1.93
N ALA A 84 9.00 11.19 -1.43
CA ALA A 84 8.25 11.60 -0.24
C ALA A 84 8.93 11.23 1.09
N GLY A 85 10.10 10.60 1.07
CA GLY A 85 10.86 10.24 2.25
C GLY A 85 10.24 9.11 3.07
N VAL A 86 9.46 8.19 2.48
CA VAL A 86 8.88 7.08 3.23
C VAL A 86 9.95 6.06 3.61
N HIS A 87 9.81 5.48 4.78
CA HIS A 87 10.74 4.51 5.35
C HIS A 87 10.44 3.07 4.91
N PHE A 88 9.17 2.78 4.64
CA PHE A 88 8.76 1.43 4.28
C PHE A 88 7.58 1.40 3.30
N ILE A 89 7.48 0.30 2.55
CA ILE A 89 6.31 -0.02 1.72
C ILE A 89 5.95 -1.49 1.95
N TYR A 90 4.67 -1.76 2.22
CA TYR A 90 4.16 -3.11 2.43
C TYR A 90 3.11 -3.44 1.37
N PRO A 91 3.41 -4.37 0.42
CA PRO A 91 2.54 -4.67 -0.71
C PRO A 91 1.65 -5.89 -0.47
N ALA A 92 0.50 -5.94 -1.18
CA ALA A 92 -0.24 -7.16 -1.46
C ALA A 92 -0.69 -7.15 -2.92
N PHE A 93 -0.06 -8.00 -3.73
CA PHE A 93 -0.34 -8.11 -5.18
C PHE A 93 -1.52 -9.02 -5.43
N GLY A 94 -2.71 -8.48 -5.27
CA GLY A 94 -3.98 -9.17 -5.41
C GLY A 94 -5.03 -8.66 -4.45
N VAL A 95 -6.27 -9.11 -4.65
CA VAL A 95 -7.44 -8.73 -3.85
C VAL A 95 -8.16 -9.98 -3.33
N THR A 96 -8.79 -9.87 -2.17
CA THR A 96 -9.66 -10.91 -1.61
C THR A 96 -11.13 -10.52 -1.82
N LEU A 97 -11.91 -11.44 -2.40
CA LEU A 97 -13.31 -11.22 -2.73
C LEU A 97 -14.20 -12.23 -2.00
N ARG A 98 -14.89 -11.76 -0.97
CA ARG A 98 -15.93 -12.55 -0.28
C ARG A 98 -17.18 -12.64 -1.15
N ASN A 99 -18.00 -13.66 -0.92
CA ASN A 99 -19.17 -13.98 -1.76
C ASN A 99 -20.04 -12.76 -2.09
N THR A 100 -20.50 -12.02 -1.10
CA THR A 100 -21.35 -10.83 -1.31
C THR A 100 -20.61 -9.63 -1.91
N GLN A 101 -19.30 -9.54 -1.68
CA GLN A 101 -18.46 -8.47 -2.24
C GLN A 101 -18.08 -8.73 -3.70
N ARG A 102 -17.98 -10.00 -4.10
CA ARG A 102 -17.57 -10.39 -5.45
C ARG A 102 -18.51 -9.84 -6.52
N GLU A 103 -19.81 -10.05 -6.37
CA GLU A 103 -20.81 -9.59 -7.35
C GLU A 103 -20.78 -8.07 -7.48
N HIS A 104 -20.74 -7.36 -6.35
CA HIS A 104 -20.62 -5.91 -6.32
C HIS A 104 -19.33 -5.43 -6.98
N PHE A 105 -18.19 -6.05 -6.68
CA PHE A 105 -16.90 -5.71 -7.24
C PHE A 105 -16.88 -5.89 -8.76
N LEU A 106 -17.33 -7.05 -9.26
CA LEU A 106 -17.37 -7.33 -10.71
C LEU A 106 -18.30 -6.37 -11.45
N GLY A 107 -19.47 -6.08 -10.90
CA GLY A 107 -20.40 -5.10 -11.47
C GLY A 107 -19.84 -3.68 -11.48
N SER A 108 -19.07 -3.31 -10.43
CA SER A 108 -18.40 -2.01 -10.37
C SER A 108 -17.30 -1.89 -11.42
N LEU A 109 -16.52 -2.96 -11.65
CA LEU A 109 -15.47 -2.95 -12.69
C LEU A 109 -16.03 -2.66 -14.08
N ASP A 110 -17.13 -3.30 -14.47
CA ASP A 110 -17.75 -3.09 -15.77
C ASP A 110 -18.35 -1.68 -15.92
N SER A 111 -18.79 -1.10 -14.80
CA SER A 111 -19.29 0.28 -14.77
C SER A 111 -18.16 1.32 -14.88
N ILE A 112 -17.04 1.08 -14.21
CA ILE A 112 -15.89 2.01 -14.16
C ILE A 112 -15.06 1.93 -15.45
N PHE A 113 -14.96 0.73 -16.06
CA PHE A 113 -14.16 0.44 -17.24
C PHE A 113 -15.01 -0.16 -18.37
N PRO A 114 -15.95 0.62 -18.94
CA PRO A 114 -16.86 0.10 -19.95
C PRO A 114 -16.09 -0.36 -21.20
N GLY A 115 -16.39 -1.58 -21.63
CA GLY A 115 -15.77 -2.19 -22.83
C GLY A 115 -14.47 -2.95 -22.59
N GLU A 116 -13.85 -2.87 -21.41
CA GLU A 116 -12.61 -3.60 -21.10
C GLU A 116 -12.82 -5.06 -20.71
N ARG A 117 -14.09 -5.46 -20.43
CA ARG A 117 -14.47 -6.82 -20.03
C ARG A 117 -13.65 -7.34 -18.83
N LEU A 118 -13.43 -6.48 -17.83
CA LEU A 118 -12.62 -6.84 -16.67
C LEU A 118 -13.31 -7.93 -15.83
N SER A 119 -14.62 -7.86 -15.66
CA SER A 119 -15.38 -8.91 -14.98
C SER A 119 -15.17 -10.29 -15.62
N ASP A 120 -15.21 -10.37 -16.95
CA ASP A 120 -14.93 -11.61 -17.69
C ASP A 120 -13.51 -12.11 -17.43
N LYS A 121 -12.51 -11.22 -17.44
CA LYS A 121 -11.11 -11.57 -17.15
C LYS A 121 -10.97 -12.14 -15.73
N TYR A 122 -11.63 -11.51 -14.75
CA TYR A 122 -11.64 -11.99 -13.35
C TYR A 122 -12.31 -13.35 -13.23
N ILE A 123 -13.50 -13.54 -13.85
CA ILE A 123 -14.25 -14.80 -13.82
C ILE A 123 -13.41 -15.91 -14.48
N HIS A 124 -12.84 -15.65 -15.65
CA HIS A 124 -12.04 -16.62 -16.38
C HIS A 124 -10.78 -17.03 -15.60
N ARG A 125 -10.11 -16.05 -14.97
CA ARG A 125 -8.83 -16.29 -14.29
C ARG A 125 -8.99 -16.90 -12.91
N PHE A 126 -9.97 -16.42 -12.12
CA PHE A 126 -10.09 -16.72 -10.71
C PHE A 126 -11.31 -17.57 -10.35
N GLY A 127 -12.29 -17.69 -11.26
CA GLY A 127 -13.54 -18.39 -10.96
C GLY A 127 -14.19 -17.86 -9.68
N ASN A 128 -14.42 -18.74 -8.71
CA ASN A 128 -14.98 -18.41 -7.39
C ASN A 128 -13.91 -18.35 -6.28
N SER A 129 -12.62 -18.22 -6.65
CA SER A 129 -11.55 -18.14 -5.64
C SER A 129 -11.74 -16.94 -4.73
N TYR A 130 -11.51 -17.13 -3.44
CA TYR A 130 -11.47 -16.04 -2.47
C TYR A 130 -10.28 -15.10 -2.72
N GLU A 131 -9.11 -15.66 -3.08
CA GLU A 131 -7.91 -14.90 -3.39
C GLU A 131 -7.77 -14.73 -4.90
N CYS A 132 -7.64 -13.49 -5.32
CA CYS A 132 -7.39 -13.08 -6.71
C CYS A 132 -5.99 -12.46 -6.80
N THR A 133 -4.95 -13.31 -6.82
CA THR A 133 -3.56 -12.88 -6.91
C THR A 133 -3.22 -12.40 -8.32
N CYS A 134 -2.45 -11.33 -8.46
CA CYS A 134 -2.01 -10.81 -9.76
C CYS A 134 -1.32 -11.90 -10.58
N PRO A 135 -1.71 -12.08 -11.87
CA PRO A 135 -1.17 -13.17 -12.70
C PRO A 135 0.35 -13.17 -12.84
N ASN A 136 0.95 -11.98 -12.82
CA ASN A 136 2.38 -11.73 -12.96
C ASN A 136 3.07 -11.43 -11.61
N VAL A 137 2.51 -11.90 -10.49
CA VAL A 137 2.99 -11.58 -9.12
C VAL A 137 4.50 -11.75 -8.92
N LYS A 138 5.14 -12.75 -9.55
CA LYS A 138 6.59 -12.95 -9.45
C LYS A 138 7.38 -11.80 -10.10
N VAL A 139 6.89 -11.28 -11.22
CA VAL A 139 7.51 -10.17 -11.94
C VAL A 139 7.32 -8.88 -11.14
N LEU A 140 6.12 -8.65 -10.63
CA LEU A 140 5.82 -7.49 -9.77
C LEU A 140 6.66 -7.50 -8.49
N TRP A 141 6.78 -8.68 -7.86
CA TRP A 141 7.59 -8.82 -6.66
C TRP A 141 9.07 -8.52 -6.92
N LYS A 142 9.59 -8.99 -8.06
CA LYS A 142 10.96 -8.69 -8.47
C LYS A 142 11.15 -7.19 -8.70
N ALA A 143 10.27 -6.55 -9.49
CA ALA A 143 10.32 -5.12 -9.75
C ALA A 143 10.23 -4.28 -8.47
N PHE A 144 9.35 -4.68 -7.55
CA PHE A 144 9.17 -4.05 -6.25
C PHE A 144 10.43 -4.12 -5.38
N THR A 145 10.98 -5.33 -5.21
CA THR A 145 12.16 -5.53 -4.35
C THR A 145 13.40 -4.84 -4.90
N GLU A 146 13.64 -4.93 -6.22
CA GLU A 146 14.75 -4.22 -6.88
C GLU A 146 14.68 -2.71 -6.63
N GLU A 147 13.48 -2.12 -6.76
CA GLU A 147 13.32 -0.69 -6.57
C GLU A 147 13.42 -0.29 -5.09
N CYS A 148 12.86 -1.09 -4.17
CA CYS A 148 13.01 -0.85 -2.73
C CYS A 148 14.47 -0.95 -2.27
N GLU A 149 15.22 -1.94 -2.74
CA GLU A 149 16.64 -2.11 -2.43
C GLU A 149 17.49 -0.95 -2.96
N LYS A 150 17.20 -0.48 -4.16
CA LYS A 150 17.86 0.68 -4.77
C LYS A 150 17.74 1.95 -3.93
N TYR A 151 16.59 2.15 -3.29
CA TYR A 151 16.28 3.35 -2.50
C TYR A 151 16.41 3.14 -0.99
N GLY A 152 16.73 1.93 -0.52
CA GLY A 152 16.85 1.61 0.90
C GLY A 152 15.52 1.61 1.65
N ILE A 153 14.40 1.38 0.95
CA ILE A 153 13.05 1.31 1.53
C ILE A 153 12.83 -0.07 2.14
N LEU A 154 12.37 -0.10 3.39
CA LEU A 154 12.06 -1.36 4.09
C LEU A 154 10.77 -1.98 3.53
N TYR A 155 10.79 -3.30 3.33
CA TYR A 155 9.61 -4.02 2.83
C TYR A 155 9.36 -5.36 3.53
N LYS A 156 10.30 -5.83 4.32
CA LYS A 156 10.11 -7.03 5.15
C LYS A 156 9.46 -6.63 6.47
N MET A 157 8.39 -7.31 6.85
CA MET A 157 7.62 -6.97 8.05
C MET A 157 8.48 -6.93 9.32
N GLN A 158 9.43 -7.87 9.47
CA GLN A 158 10.33 -7.87 10.63
C GLN A 158 11.19 -6.62 10.70
N ASP A 159 11.75 -6.20 9.55
CA ASP A 159 12.63 -5.02 9.49
C ASP A 159 11.82 -3.74 9.77
N ILE A 160 10.59 -3.66 9.24
CA ILE A 160 9.67 -2.54 9.49
C ILE A 160 9.33 -2.44 10.98
N ILE A 161 8.96 -3.57 11.62
CA ILE A 161 8.62 -3.60 13.05
C ILE A 161 9.85 -3.24 13.89
N SER A 162 11.03 -3.79 13.59
CA SER A 162 12.26 -3.48 14.31
C SER A 162 12.61 -2.00 14.19
N ALA A 163 12.56 -1.44 12.98
CA ALA A 163 12.84 -0.02 12.74
C ALA A 163 11.83 0.90 13.45
N SER A 164 10.55 0.53 13.48
CA SER A 164 9.52 1.34 14.14
C SER A 164 9.69 1.42 15.68
N LYS A 165 10.37 0.44 16.26
CA LYS A 165 10.64 0.36 17.71
C LYS A 165 11.99 0.95 18.13
N LEU A 166 12.79 1.37 17.16
CA LEU A 166 14.12 1.89 17.44
C LEU A 166 14.03 3.13 18.34
N GLY A 167 14.78 3.12 19.45
CA GLY A 167 14.78 4.19 20.46
C GLY A 167 13.73 4.07 21.54
N TYR A 168 12.93 2.99 21.52
CA TYR A 168 12.01 2.67 22.61
C TYR A 168 12.53 1.44 23.37
N GLU A 169 12.85 1.62 24.64
CA GLU A 169 13.18 0.53 25.54
C GLU A 169 11.88 -0.03 26.12
N TYR A 170 11.66 -1.33 25.94
CA TYR A 170 10.55 -2.04 26.57
C TYR A 170 11.11 -2.92 27.69
N ASP A 171 10.90 -2.52 28.92
CA ASP A 171 11.00 -3.44 30.04
C ASP A 171 9.79 -4.38 29.99
N GLN A 172 10.00 -5.57 29.49
CA GLN A 172 8.99 -6.62 29.60
C GLN A 172 8.95 -7.06 31.06
N MET A 173 8.01 -6.51 31.82
CA MET A 173 7.77 -6.99 33.19
C MET A 173 7.33 -8.46 33.14
N SER A 174 8.10 -9.32 33.81
CA SER A 174 7.70 -10.72 34.00
C SER A 174 6.48 -10.75 34.93
N LEU A 175 5.42 -11.43 34.50
CA LEU A 175 4.24 -11.65 35.35
C LEU A 175 4.45 -12.73 36.43
N PHE A 176 5.65 -13.34 36.46
CA PHE A 176 5.96 -14.52 37.28
C PHE A 176 7.29 -14.38 38.02
N GLU A 177 7.66 -13.20 38.47
CA GLU A 177 8.65 -13.01 39.51
C GLU A 177 8.01 -12.84 40.88
#